data_e6df9b72808d4d8e0ec43d27f8c96588
#
_entry.id   e6df9b72808d4d8e0ec43d27f8c96588
#
_cell.length_a   1.000
_cell.length_b   1.000
_cell.length_c   1.000
_cell.angle_alpha   90.00
_cell.angle_beta   90.00
_cell.angle_gamma   90.00
#
_symmetry.space_group_name_H-M   'P 1'
#
loop_
_entity.id
_entity.type
_entity.pdbx_description
1 polymer ?
#
loop_
_entity_poly.entity_id
_entity_poly.type
_entity_poly.pdbx_seq_one_letter_code
_entity_poly.pdbx_strand_id
1 'polypeptide(L)'
;MLVGIDEAGRGPVLGPLVIGICCVPDDAEPLLTSKGVKDSKDLSPKKRQEIEAWFHQQPTEDGWFGTTVSIDPETIDFALQDQGLNWLEVDGFREAMMHLPHRKHLRIVADACDVNAQRFTERITEGVSGWPWKGSEMVSEHKADEHHPVVSMASILAKEERDRAMQAMSERVGIQLGSGYPADPTTKTSLEHLILQSGIDEQVRWGWATVKRFWKEHRTGDLPVRGVQRTIQQQLFHEDESRIS
;
A
#
# COMPACT_ATOMS: atom_id res chain seq x y z
N MET A 1 -3.17 -4.40 24.55
CA MET A 1 -3.64 -4.66 23.18
C MET A 1 -2.44 -4.94 22.28
N LEU A 2 -2.57 -5.89 21.36
CA LEU A 2 -1.59 -6.14 20.30
C LEU A 2 -1.96 -5.38 19.04
N VAL A 3 -0.95 -4.84 18.36
CA VAL A 3 -1.13 -4.15 17.08
C VAL A 3 -0.15 -4.72 16.07
N GLY A 4 -0.63 -5.07 14.88
CA GLY A 4 0.17 -5.48 13.74
C GLY A 4 0.12 -4.45 12.62
N ILE A 5 1.23 -4.20 11.95
CA ILE A 5 1.34 -3.34 10.77
C ILE A 5 2.18 -4.04 9.71
N ASP A 6 1.68 -4.04 8.46
CA ASP A 6 2.39 -4.59 7.30
C ASP A 6 1.95 -3.86 6.03
N GLU A 7 2.69 -4.04 4.93
CA GLU A 7 2.36 -3.46 3.63
C GLU A 7 2.09 -4.50 2.55
N ALA A 8 1.37 -4.08 1.52
CA ALA A 8 1.23 -4.80 0.27
C ALA A 8 1.45 -3.87 -0.93
N GLY A 9 2.18 -4.36 -1.92
CA GLY A 9 2.33 -3.60 -3.17
C GLY A 9 3.52 -2.67 -3.23
N ARG A 10 4.61 -2.95 -2.52
CA ARG A 10 5.88 -2.20 -2.62
C ARG A 10 6.53 -2.29 -3.99
N GLY A 11 6.65 -3.49 -4.55
CA GLY A 11 7.38 -3.78 -5.79
C GLY A 11 6.61 -3.68 -7.12
N PRO A 12 5.28 -3.71 -7.18
CA PRO A 12 4.53 -3.63 -8.43
C PRO A 12 4.73 -2.35 -9.21
N VAL A 13 4.50 -2.41 -10.53
CA VAL A 13 4.49 -1.25 -11.45
C VAL A 13 3.10 -0.65 -11.62
N LEU A 14 2.06 -1.36 -11.15
CA LEU A 14 0.65 -0.96 -11.23
C LEU A 14 0.01 -0.94 -9.85
N GLY A 15 -0.89 0.02 -9.66
CA GLY A 15 -1.75 0.14 -8.50
C GLY A 15 -1.06 0.67 -7.24
N PRO A 16 -1.80 0.77 -6.13
CA PRO A 16 -1.34 1.42 -4.91
C PRO A 16 -0.30 0.60 -4.13
N LEU A 17 0.41 1.28 -3.24
CA LEU A 17 1.02 0.72 -2.05
C LEU A 17 0.01 0.85 -0.91
N VAL A 18 -0.26 -0.24 -0.21
CA VAL A 18 -1.26 -0.28 0.86
C VAL A 18 -0.61 -0.70 2.17
N ILE A 19 -0.80 0.09 3.20
CA ILE A 19 -0.41 -0.25 4.57
C ILE A 19 -1.65 -0.77 5.31
N GLY A 20 -1.55 -1.97 5.86
CA GLY A 20 -2.57 -2.54 6.73
C GLY A 20 -2.20 -2.38 8.20
N ILE A 21 -3.16 -2.09 9.04
CA ILE A 21 -3.03 -2.07 10.49
C ILE A 21 -4.21 -2.75 11.15
N CYS A 22 -3.94 -3.55 12.16
CA CYS A 22 -4.98 -4.09 13.02
C CYS A 22 -4.58 -4.05 14.48
N CYS A 23 -5.59 -3.95 15.36
CA CYS A 23 -5.48 -4.02 16.81
C CYS A 23 -6.39 -5.13 17.31
N VAL A 24 -5.91 -5.92 18.27
CA VAL A 24 -6.64 -7.04 18.85
C VAL A 24 -6.38 -7.12 20.36
N PRO A 25 -7.23 -7.80 21.15
CA PRO A 25 -6.95 -8.14 22.54
C PRO A 25 -5.60 -8.87 22.71
N ASP A 26 -4.98 -8.74 23.89
CA ASP A 26 -3.65 -9.35 24.17
C ASP A 26 -3.64 -10.88 24.05
N ASP A 27 -4.76 -11.53 24.21
CA ASP A 27 -4.94 -12.98 24.15
C ASP A 27 -5.55 -13.49 22.83
N ALA A 28 -5.66 -12.62 21.81
CA ALA A 28 -6.35 -12.94 20.56
C ALA A 28 -5.51 -13.76 19.56
N GLU A 29 -4.18 -13.82 19.67
CA GLU A 29 -3.33 -14.51 18.68
C GLU A 29 -3.68 -16.00 18.49
N PRO A 30 -4.00 -16.79 19.53
CA PRO A 30 -4.46 -18.17 19.32
C PRO A 30 -5.75 -18.24 18.51
N LEU A 31 -6.65 -17.27 18.67
CA LEU A 31 -7.89 -17.18 17.89
C LEU A 31 -7.58 -16.84 16.41
N LEU A 32 -6.72 -15.86 16.15
CA LEU A 32 -6.26 -15.55 14.79
C LEU A 32 -5.68 -16.79 14.10
N THR A 33 -4.77 -17.50 14.76
CA THR A 33 -4.17 -18.74 14.26
C THR A 33 -5.22 -19.83 13.99
N SER A 34 -6.20 -20.00 14.88
CA SER A 34 -7.28 -21.00 14.72
C SER A 34 -8.19 -20.71 13.52
N LYS A 35 -8.31 -19.44 13.12
CA LYS A 35 -9.04 -19.01 11.91
C LYS A 35 -8.22 -19.18 10.63
N GLY A 36 -6.96 -19.55 10.77
CA GLY A 36 -6.04 -19.77 9.66
C GLY A 36 -5.31 -18.53 9.22
N VAL A 37 -5.22 -17.51 10.08
CA VAL A 37 -4.36 -16.34 9.84
C VAL A 37 -2.90 -16.80 9.84
N LYS A 38 -2.21 -16.51 8.75
CA LYS A 38 -0.80 -16.79 8.49
C LYS A 38 -0.32 -15.89 7.35
N ASP A 39 0.95 -16.01 6.92
CA ASP A 39 1.47 -15.27 5.76
C ASP A 39 0.45 -15.24 4.61
N SER A 40 0.09 -14.04 4.19
CA SER A 40 -0.94 -13.80 3.18
C SER A 40 -0.62 -14.42 1.82
N LYS A 41 0.67 -14.64 1.52
CA LYS A 41 1.16 -15.27 0.30
C LYS A 41 0.85 -16.78 0.24
N ASP A 42 0.69 -17.41 1.41
CA ASP A 42 0.32 -18.82 1.56
C ASP A 42 -1.18 -19.07 1.54
N LEU A 43 -1.98 -18.03 1.41
CA LEU A 43 -3.44 -18.09 1.40
C LEU A 43 -4.00 -17.85 0.01
N SER A 44 -5.03 -18.64 -0.35
CA SER A 44 -5.80 -18.33 -1.56
C SER A 44 -6.60 -17.02 -1.38
N PRO A 45 -6.91 -16.29 -2.47
CA PRO A 45 -7.73 -15.08 -2.38
C PRO A 45 -9.05 -15.31 -1.63
N LYS A 46 -9.75 -16.39 -1.92
CA LYS A 46 -10.98 -16.77 -1.22
C LYS A 46 -10.77 -16.90 0.29
N LYS A 47 -9.66 -17.54 0.71
CA LYS A 47 -9.39 -17.72 2.15
C LYS A 47 -9.06 -16.42 2.84
N ARG A 48 -8.32 -15.49 2.18
CA ARG A 48 -8.06 -14.17 2.72
C ARG A 48 -9.35 -13.36 2.91
N GLN A 49 -10.26 -13.39 1.93
CA GLN A 49 -11.57 -12.74 2.00
C GLN A 49 -12.43 -13.28 3.14
N GLU A 50 -12.43 -14.60 3.34
CA GLU A 50 -13.14 -15.24 4.47
C GLU A 50 -12.58 -14.78 5.83
N ILE A 51 -11.24 -14.67 5.95
CA ILE A 51 -10.57 -14.22 7.17
C ILE A 51 -10.85 -12.73 7.40
N GLU A 52 -10.73 -11.87 6.39
CA GLU A 52 -11.04 -10.44 6.48
C GLU A 52 -12.50 -10.22 6.91
N ALA A 53 -13.44 -10.89 6.24
CA ALA A 53 -14.86 -10.79 6.60
C ALA A 53 -15.15 -11.24 8.04
N TRP A 54 -14.51 -12.32 8.49
CA TRP A 54 -14.60 -12.77 9.88
C TRP A 54 -13.99 -11.74 10.84
N PHE A 55 -12.84 -11.16 10.51
CA PHE A 55 -12.15 -10.17 11.35
C PHE A 55 -13.03 -8.93 11.58
N HIS A 56 -13.66 -8.41 10.53
CA HIS A 56 -14.55 -7.25 10.63
C HIS A 56 -15.88 -7.52 11.35
N GLN A 57 -16.20 -8.78 11.68
CA GLN A 57 -17.33 -9.14 12.50
C GLN A 57 -17.00 -9.17 14.00
N GLN A 58 -15.71 -9.02 14.36
CA GLN A 58 -15.33 -9.04 15.76
C GLN A 58 -15.75 -7.74 16.47
N PRO A 59 -16.06 -7.81 17.78
CA PRO A 59 -16.61 -6.66 18.52
C PRO A 59 -15.54 -5.56 18.71
N THR A 60 -15.84 -4.38 18.22
CA THR A 60 -14.95 -3.22 18.34
C THR A 60 -14.83 -2.72 19.78
N GLU A 61 -15.85 -2.93 20.62
CA GLU A 61 -15.86 -2.66 22.05
C GLU A 61 -14.82 -3.47 22.82
N ASP A 62 -14.47 -4.67 22.35
CA ASP A 62 -13.41 -5.51 22.91
C ASP A 62 -12.01 -5.15 22.38
N GLY A 63 -11.93 -4.13 21.52
CA GLY A 63 -10.68 -3.61 20.99
C GLY A 63 -10.25 -4.19 19.63
N TRP A 64 -11.11 -4.95 18.95
CA TRP A 64 -10.87 -5.38 17.58
C TRP A 64 -11.03 -4.19 16.63
N PHE A 65 -9.99 -3.91 15.88
CA PHE A 65 -9.98 -2.83 14.91
C PHE A 65 -9.03 -3.17 13.75
N GLY A 66 -9.41 -2.83 12.55
CA GLY A 66 -8.54 -2.99 11.37
C GLY A 66 -8.92 -2.00 10.30
N THR A 67 -7.91 -1.43 9.67
CA THR A 67 -8.05 -0.51 8.54
C THR A 67 -6.82 -0.54 7.64
N THR A 68 -6.89 0.18 6.53
CA THR A 68 -5.79 0.33 5.58
C THR A 68 -5.57 1.79 5.21
N VAL A 69 -4.32 2.12 4.85
CA VAL A 69 -3.92 3.37 4.22
C VAL A 69 -3.48 3.03 2.80
N SER A 70 -4.15 3.59 1.81
CA SER A 70 -3.83 3.35 0.40
C SER A 70 -3.09 4.55 -0.18
N ILE A 71 -1.87 4.33 -0.68
CA ILE A 71 -1.00 5.33 -1.27
C ILE A 71 -1.02 5.13 -2.78
N ASP A 72 -1.54 6.10 -3.51
CA ASP A 72 -1.72 6.01 -4.95
C ASP A 72 -0.40 6.13 -5.73
N PRO A 73 -0.37 5.68 -7.00
CA PRO A 73 0.82 5.74 -7.85
C PRO A 73 1.37 7.15 -8.07
N GLU A 74 0.53 8.18 -8.04
CA GLU A 74 0.98 9.56 -8.20
C GLU A 74 1.82 10.01 -7.01
N THR A 75 1.33 9.76 -5.80
CA THR A 75 2.06 10.01 -4.54
C THR A 75 3.36 9.23 -4.48
N ILE A 76 3.35 7.96 -4.92
CA ILE A 76 4.56 7.14 -5.02
C ILE A 76 5.59 7.76 -5.98
N ASP A 77 5.14 8.20 -7.16
CA ASP A 77 6.04 8.81 -8.14
C ASP A 77 6.63 10.14 -7.66
N PHE A 78 5.87 10.96 -6.93
CA PHE A 78 6.38 12.17 -6.31
C PHE A 78 7.42 11.86 -5.22
N ALA A 79 7.15 10.91 -4.36
CA ALA A 79 8.09 10.52 -3.32
C ALA A 79 9.41 10.00 -3.89
N LEU A 80 9.38 9.28 -5.02
CA LEU A 80 10.59 8.81 -5.70
C LEU A 80 11.48 9.95 -6.25
N GLN A 81 10.90 11.12 -6.52
CA GLN A 81 11.66 12.30 -6.99
C GLN A 81 12.29 13.09 -5.84
N ASP A 82 11.77 12.95 -4.63
CA ASP A 82 12.18 13.72 -3.45
C ASP A 82 12.84 12.82 -2.39
N GLN A 83 12.05 12.20 -1.54
CA GLN A 83 12.52 11.50 -0.33
C GLN A 83 12.76 9.99 -0.52
N GLY A 84 12.21 9.41 -1.59
CA GLY A 84 12.31 7.99 -1.90
C GLY A 84 11.26 7.12 -1.20
N LEU A 85 11.13 5.87 -1.70
CA LEU A 85 10.08 4.92 -1.30
C LEU A 85 10.13 4.58 0.20
N ASN A 86 11.32 4.44 0.78
CA ASN A 86 11.46 4.07 2.19
C ASN A 86 10.87 5.13 3.14
N TRP A 87 10.96 6.41 2.80
CA TRP A 87 10.34 7.46 3.59
C TRP A 87 8.84 7.52 3.40
N LEU A 88 8.36 7.28 2.18
CA LEU A 88 6.93 7.18 1.91
C LEU A 88 6.29 6.03 2.71
N GLU A 89 6.97 4.90 2.85
CA GLU A 89 6.53 3.79 3.70
C GLU A 89 6.47 4.21 5.16
N VAL A 90 7.51 4.86 5.67
CA VAL A 90 7.51 5.40 7.04
C VAL A 90 6.31 6.30 7.26
N ASP A 91 6.00 7.21 6.33
CA ASP A 91 4.85 8.10 6.44
C ASP A 91 3.51 7.34 6.38
N GLY A 92 3.40 6.33 5.54
CA GLY A 92 2.23 5.45 5.49
C GLY A 92 2.01 4.67 6.80
N PHE A 93 3.08 4.16 7.43
CA PHE A 93 3.01 3.49 8.72
C PHE A 93 2.61 4.46 9.84
N ARG A 94 3.14 5.71 9.84
CA ARG A 94 2.73 6.79 10.75
C ARG A 94 1.23 7.08 10.63
N GLU A 95 0.76 7.25 9.41
CA GLU A 95 -0.64 7.51 9.12
C GLU A 95 -1.52 6.36 9.62
N ALA A 96 -1.15 5.11 9.33
CA ALA A 96 -1.88 3.94 9.83
C ALA A 96 -1.97 3.94 11.36
N MET A 97 -0.89 4.23 12.07
CA MET A 97 -0.90 4.35 13.54
C MET A 97 -1.85 5.45 14.03
N MET A 98 -2.00 6.54 13.29
CA MET A 98 -2.90 7.63 13.67
C MET A 98 -4.39 7.26 13.55
N HIS A 99 -4.73 6.19 12.84
CA HIS A 99 -6.10 5.64 12.77
C HIS A 99 -6.47 4.78 13.99
N LEU A 100 -5.52 4.37 14.84
CA LEU A 100 -5.83 3.56 16.02
C LEU A 100 -6.81 4.30 16.96
N PRO A 101 -7.92 3.65 17.36
CA PRO A 101 -8.95 4.27 18.20
C PRO A 101 -8.47 4.55 19.64
N HIS A 102 -7.48 3.79 20.11
CA HIS A 102 -6.88 3.91 21.42
C HIS A 102 -5.35 4.03 21.30
N ARG A 103 -4.74 4.87 22.11
CA ARG A 103 -3.30 5.18 22.06
C ARG A 103 -2.65 5.03 23.43
N LYS A 104 -2.92 3.91 24.09
CA LYS A 104 -2.34 3.56 25.40
C LYS A 104 -2.27 2.06 25.57
N HIS A 105 -1.21 1.60 26.25
CA HIS A 105 -1.00 0.18 26.56
C HIS A 105 -1.03 -0.71 25.31
N LEU A 106 -0.35 -0.28 24.24
CA LEU A 106 -0.24 -0.99 22.99
C LEU A 106 1.14 -1.64 22.86
N ARG A 107 1.17 -2.89 22.42
CA ARG A 107 2.37 -3.56 21.90
C ARG A 107 2.25 -3.63 20.39
N ILE A 108 3.06 -2.84 19.70
CA ILE A 108 2.99 -2.66 18.24
C ILE A 108 4.15 -3.42 17.61
N VAL A 109 3.83 -4.31 16.68
CA VAL A 109 4.80 -5.03 15.85
C VAL A 109 4.55 -4.67 14.40
N ALA A 110 5.62 -4.28 13.69
CA ALA A 110 5.55 -3.93 12.29
C ALA A 110 6.50 -4.81 11.45
N ASP A 111 6.08 -5.20 10.25
CA ASP A 111 7.02 -5.77 9.29
C ASP A 111 7.96 -4.68 8.76
N ALA A 112 9.27 -4.97 8.79
CA ALA A 112 10.29 -3.95 8.49
C ALA A 112 10.59 -3.87 6.99
N CYS A 113 10.22 -2.76 6.36
CA CYS A 113 10.57 -2.46 4.96
C CYS A 113 12.00 -1.96 4.77
N ASP A 114 12.67 -1.52 5.84
CA ASP A 114 14.06 -1.04 5.82
C ASP A 114 15.03 -2.21 6.12
N VAL A 115 16.23 -2.16 5.57
CA VAL A 115 17.32 -3.11 5.88
C VAL A 115 17.73 -3.11 7.36
N ASN A 116 17.43 -2.04 8.09
CA ASN A 116 17.63 -1.90 9.52
C ASN A 116 16.28 -1.70 10.22
N ALA A 117 15.78 -2.76 10.83
CA ALA A 117 14.48 -2.77 11.50
C ALA A 117 14.38 -1.78 12.66
N GLN A 118 15.47 -1.63 13.48
CA GLN A 118 15.47 -0.66 14.56
C GLN A 118 15.38 0.76 14.04
N ARG A 119 16.15 1.13 13.01
CA ARG A 119 16.07 2.43 12.36
C ARG A 119 14.68 2.69 11.79
N PHE A 120 14.01 1.67 11.26
CA PHE A 120 12.64 1.79 10.76
C PHE A 120 11.67 2.14 11.88
N THR A 121 11.76 1.44 13.03
CA THR A 121 11.00 1.77 14.24
C THR A 121 11.22 3.22 14.69
N GLU A 122 12.49 3.64 14.81
CA GLU A 122 12.86 4.99 15.23
C GLU A 122 12.24 6.04 14.30
N ARG A 123 12.40 5.87 13.00
CA ARG A 123 11.82 6.78 12.00
C ARG A 123 10.32 6.89 12.10
N ILE A 124 9.60 5.78 12.24
CA ILE A 124 8.14 5.81 12.41
C ILE A 124 7.78 6.58 13.67
N THR A 125 8.35 6.20 14.80
CA THR A 125 7.97 6.72 16.11
C THR A 125 8.32 8.20 16.31
N GLU A 126 9.42 8.68 15.73
CA GLU A 126 9.80 10.10 15.76
C GLU A 126 8.74 11.03 15.16
N GLY A 127 7.99 10.59 14.17
CA GLY A 127 6.97 11.39 13.49
C GLY A 127 5.55 11.19 13.98
N VAL A 128 5.31 10.23 14.89
CA VAL A 128 3.96 9.96 15.42
C VAL A 128 3.62 10.92 16.54
N SER A 129 2.54 11.67 16.38
CA SER A 129 2.08 12.66 17.33
C SER A 129 1.79 12.04 18.71
N GLY A 130 2.41 12.61 19.75
CA GLY A 130 2.25 12.19 21.14
C GLY A 130 2.96 10.90 21.52
N TRP A 131 3.80 10.36 20.65
CA TRP A 131 4.63 9.20 21.00
C TRP A 131 5.75 9.59 21.98
N PRO A 132 6.11 8.74 22.96
CA PRO A 132 5.49 7.44 23.25
C PRO A 132 4.14 7.59 23.96
N TRP A 133 3.14 6.88 23.46
CA TRP A 133 1.84 6.83 24.13
C TRP A 133 1.94 6.03 25.43
N LYS A 134 1.16 6.44 26.43
CA LYS A 134 1.25 5.86 27.78
C LYS A 134 1.23 4.33 27.79
N GLY A 135 2.32 3.72 28.26
CA GLY A 135 2.45 2.28 28.38
C GLY A 135 2.49 1.54 27.04
N SER A 136 2.81 2.23 25.95
CA SER A 136 2.92 1.64 24.63
C SER A 136 4.36 1.49 24.20
N GLU A 137 4.64 0.47 23.42
CA GLU A 137 5.93 0.16 22.82
C GLU A 137 5.76 -0.27 21.36
N MET A 138 6.80 -0.07 20.55
CA MET A 138 6.83 -0.49 19.15
C MET A 138 8.16 -1.14 18.83
N VAL A 139 8.09 -2.22 18.06
CA VAL A 139 9.24 -2.90 17.46
C VAL A 139 8.93 -3.21 16.00
N SER A 140 9.95 -3.12 15.14
CA SER A 140 9.86 -3.63 13.78
C SER A 140 10.79 -4.82 13.65
N GLU A 141 10.35 -5.83 12.92
CA GLU A 141 11.10 -7.07 12.66
C GLU A 141 10.99 -7.42 11.18
N HIS A 142 12.03 -8.04 10.62
CA HIS A 142 11.95 -8.57 9.27
C HIS A 142 11.11 -9.85 9.27
N LYS A 143 10.17 -9.93 8.32
CA LYS A 143 9.25 -11.05 8.18
C LYS A 143 8.39 -11.26 9.43
N ALA A 144 7.97 -10.16 10.03
CA ALA A 144 7.11 -10.20 11.21
C ALA A 144 5.77 -10.91 10.91
N ASP A 145 5.31 -10.88 9.67
CA ASP A 145 4.14 -11.60 9.15
C ASP A 145 4.27 -13.14 9.23
N GLU A 146 5.52 -13.69 9.27
CA GLU A 146 5.76 -15.12 9.45
C GLU A 146 5.68 -15.54 10.93
N HIS A 147 5.86 -14.62 11.88
CA HIS A 147 6.05 -14.93 13.31
C HIS A 147 4.95 -14.39 14.22
N HIS A 148 4.25 -13.34 13.79
CA HIS A 148 3.22 -12.64 14.58
C HIS A 148 1.85 -12.70 13.88
N PRO A 149 0.89 -13.49 14.38
CA PRO A 149 -0.45 -13.58 13.77
C PRO A 149 -1.15 -12.23 13.60
N VAL A 150 -0.89 -11.27 14.49
CA VAL A 150 -1.43 -9.91 14.37
C VAL A 150 -0.83 -9.17 13.16
N VAL A 151 0.44 -9.36 12.84
CA VAL A 151 1.08 -8.79 11.64
C VAL A 151 0.60 -9.50 10.37
N SER A 152 0.48 -10.85 10.41
CA SER A 152 -0.15 -11.61 9.32
C SER A 152 -1.58 -11.12 9.02
N MET A 153 -2.36 -10.73 10.05
CA MET A 153 -3.69 -10.17 9.84
C MET A 153 -3.63 -8.80 9.15
N ALA A 154 -2.70 -7.93 9.54
CA ALA A 154 -2.47 -6.64 8.87
C ALA A 154 -2.06 -6.84 7.39
N SER A 155 -1.19 -7.82 7.12
CA SER A 155 -0.80 -8.24 5.77
C SER A 155 -2.01 -8.65 4.92
N ILE A 156 -2.93 -9.44 5.49
CA ILE A 156 -4.17 -9.85 4.81
C ILE A 156 -5.02 -8.63 4.47
N LEU A 157 -5.22 -7.69 5.40
CA LEU A 157 -6.00 -6.47 5.16
C LEU A 157 -5.37 -5.64 4.03
N ALA A 158 -4.06 -5.41 4.08
CA ALA A 158 -3.34 -4.67 3.04
C ALA A 158 -3.47 -5.34 1.67
N LYS A 159 -3.32 -6.67 1.62
CA LYS A 159 -3.39 -7.45 0.38
C LYS A 159 -4.79 -7.44 -0.23
N GLU A 160 -5.84 -7.61 0.57
CA GLU A 160 -7.22 -7.62 0.07
C GLU A 160 -7.63 -6.22 -0.44
N GLU A 161 -7.25 -5.14 0.24
CA GLU A 161 -7.49 -3.78 -0.24
C GLU A 161 -6.78 -3.53 -1.57
N ARG A 162 -5.52 -3.95 -1.67
CA ARG A 162 -4.78 -3.82 -2.92
C ARG A 162 -5.39 -4.66 -4.05
N ASP A 163 -5.83 -5.86 -3.76
CA ASP A 163 -6.45 -6.73 -4.76
C ASP A 163 -7.78 -6.13 -5.26
N ARG A 164 -8.59 -5.51 -4.39
CA ARG A 164 -9.77 -4.72 -4.76
C ARG A 164 -9.43 -3.55 -5.68
N ALA A 165 -8.38 -2.80 -5.37
CA ALA A 165 -7.92 -1.69 -6.20
C ALA A 165 -7.48 -2.17 -7.59
N MET A 166 -6.76 -3.28 -7.69
CA MET A 166 -6.33 -3.87 -8.96
C MET A 166 -7.51 -4.40 -9.77
N GLN A 167 -8.52 -4.99 -9.11
CA GLN A 167 -9.75 -5.42 -9.78
C GLN A 167 -10.54 -4.22 -10.34
N ALA A 168 -10.76 -3.19 -9.54
CA ALA A 168 -11.45 -1.98 -9.97
C ALA A 168 -10.74 -1.30 -11.16
N MET A 169 -9.39 -1.27 -11.15
CA MET A 169 -8.61 -0.80 -12.28
C MET A 169 -8.83 -1.68 -13.52
N SER A 170 -8.79 -3.00 -13.38
CA SER A 170 -9.02 -3.96 -14.47
C SER A 170 -10.40 -3.77 -15.11
N GLU A 171 -11.43 -3.58 -14.30
CA GLU A 171 -12.80 -3.30 -14.76
C GLU A 171 -12.89 -1.95 -15.50
N ARG A 172 -12.24 -0.90 -14.97
CA ARG A 172 -12.21 0.44 -15.59
C ARG A 172 -11.56 0.43 -16.97
N VAL A 173 -10.44 -0.27 -17.12
CA VAL A 173 -9.70 -0.31 -18.40
C VAL A 173 -10.16 -1.43 -19.34
N GLY A 174 -11.00 -2.35 -18.88
CA GLY A 174 -11.57 -3.43 -19.68
C GLY A 174 -10.59 -4.56 -20.07
N ILE A 175 -9.43 -4.64 -19.37
CA ILE A 175 -8.42 -5.68 -19.62
C ILE A 175 -7.93 -6.30 -18.32
N GLN A 176 -7.42 -7.54 -18.40
CA GLN A 176 -6.78 -8.19 -17.27
C GLN A 176 -5.39 -7.58 -17.02
N LEU A 177 -5.14 -7.13 -15.79
CA LEU A 177 -3.91 -6.44 -15.42
C LEU A 177 -2.84 -7.35 -14.81
N GLY A 178 -3.24 -8.56 -14.39
CA GLY A 178 -2.37 -9.45 -13.63
C GLY A 178 -2.13 -8.95 -12.20
N SER A 179 -1.03 -9.38 -11.60
CA SER A 179 -0.67 -9.03 -10.22
C SER A 179 -0.13 -7.60 -10.06
N GLY A 180 0.17 -6.92 -11.15
CA GLY A 180 0.84 -5.63 -11.17
C GLY A 180 2.37 -5.71 -11.04
N TYR A 181 2.95 -6.89 -10.82
CA TYR A 181 4.41 -7.05 -10.73
C TYR A 181 5.08 -7.13 -12.11
N PRO A 182 6.31 -6.57 -12.26
CA PRO A 182 7.01 -6.58 -13.54
C PRO A 182 7.32 -7.98 -14.10
N ALA A 183 7.40 -8.99 -13.25
CA ALA A 183 7.67 -10.38 -13.64
C ALA A 183 6.44 -11.12 -14.19
N ASP A 184 5.23 -10.64 -13.88
CA ASP A 184 3.98 -11.25 -14.30
C ASP A 184 3.76 -11.04 -15.81
N PRO A 185 3.58 -12.12 -16.60
CA PRO A 185 3.34 -12.01 -18.04
C PRO A 185 2.08 -11.22 -18.39
N THR A 186 1.00 -11.35 -17.61
CA THR A 186 -0.24 -10.60 -17.82
C THR A 186 -0.02 -9.11 -17.60
N THR A 187 0.73 -8.74 -16.53
CA THR A 187 1.12 -7.36 -16.27
C THR A 187 1.99 -6.78 -17.39
N LYS A 188 2.92 -7.54 -17.95
CA LYS A 188 3.74 -7.07 -19.09
C LYS A 188 2.87 -6.71 -20.30
N THR A 189 1.90 -7.55 -20.64
CA THR A 189 0.98 -7.32 -21.75
C THR A 189 0.09 -6.11 -21.48
N SER A 190 -0.42 -5.96 -20.24
CA SER A 190 -1.27 -4.84 -19.88
C SER A 190 -0.52 -3.51 -19.83
N LEU A 191 0.77 -3.51 -19.46
CA LEU A 191 1.61 -2.30 -19.51
C LEU A 191 1.72 -1.72 -20.91
N GLU A 192 1.81 -2.55 -21.95
CA GLU A 192 1.82 -2.12 -23.34
C GLU A 192 0.55 -1.32 -23.66
N HIS A 193 -0.60 -1.86 -23.30
CA HIS A 193 -1.88 -1.19 -23.48
C HIS A 193 -1.93 0.15 -22.70
N LEU A 194 -1.60 0.14 -21.41
CA LEU A 194 -1.69 1.29 -20.50
C LEU A 194 -0.72 2.43 -20.82
N ILE A 195 0.37 2.17 -21.55
CA ILE A 195 1.40 3.17 -21.86
C ILE A 195 1.29 3.67 -23.32
N LEU A 196 0.83 2.82 -24.25
CA LEU A 196 0.90 3.14 -25.67
C LEU A 196 -0.39 3.69 -26.27
N GLN A 197 -1.57 3.43 -25.72
CA GLN A 197 -2.83 3.75 -26.40
C GLN A 197 -3.27 5.21 -26.26
N SER A 198 -3.28 5.77 -25.06
CA SER A 198 -3.85 7.11 -24.83
C SER A 198 -3.04 7.99 -23.87
N GLY A 199 -1.74 7.72 -23.76
CA GLY A 199 -0.90 8.27 -22.70
C GLY A 199 -0.78 7.29 -21.54
N ILE A 200 0.10 7.58 -20.58
CA ILE A 200 0.35 6.66 -19.47
C ILE A 200 -0.83 6.76 -18.50
N ASP A 201 -1.45 5.61 -18.21
CA ASP A 201 -2.55 5.51 -17.25
C ASP A 201 -2.11 5.98 -15.85
N GLU A 202 -3.02 6.61 -15.12
CA GLU A 202 -2.76 7.16 -13.78
C GLU A 202 -2.36 6.11 -12.75
N GLN A 203 -2.78 4.86 -12.92
CA GLN A 203 -2.45 3.74 -12.03
C GLN A 203 -1.11 3.06 -12.37
N VAL A 204 -0.41 3.50 -13.40
CA VAL A 204 0.98 3.10 -13.68
C VAL A 204 1.91 3.92 -12.79
N ARG A 205 2.91 3.29 -12.19
CA ARG A 205 3.98 3.96 -11.44
C ARG A 205 5.09 4.40 -12.41
N TRP A 206 5.02 5.61 -12.90
CA TRP A 206 5.88 6.15 -13.95
C TRP A 206 7.37 6.15 -13.55
N GLY A 207 7.66 6.32 -12.27
CA GLY A 207 9.02 6.34 -11.72
C GLY A 207 9.76 4.99 -11.79
N TRP A 208 9.05 3.87 -12.01
CA TRP A 208 9.63 2.53 -12.03
C TRP A 208 10.58 2.31 -13.21
N ALA A 209 11.72 1.67 -12.95
CA ALA A 209 12.72 1.35 -13.97
C ALA A 209 12.13 0.54 -15.15
N THR A 210 11.17 -0.33 -14.88
CA THR A 210 10.46 -1.11 -15.90
C THR A 210 9.67 -0.19 -16.84
N VAL A 211 8.96 0.80 -16.32
CA VAL A 211 8.19 1.77 -17.13
C VAL A 211 9.13 2.65 -17.95
N LYS A 212 10.21 3.16 -17.34
CA LYS A 212 11.23 3.97 -18.03
C LYS A 212 11.87 3.20 -19.18
N ARG A 213 12.21 1.93 -18.95
CA ARG A 213 12.78 1.06 -20.00
C ARG A 213 11.76 0.82 -21.11
N PHE A 214 10.53 0.45 -20.77
CA PHE A 214 9.46 0.18 -21.73
C PHE A 214 9.17 1.42 -22.59
N TRP A 215 9.11 2.62 -21.99
CA TRP A 215 8.93 3.88 -22.70
C TRP A 215 10.04 4.10 -23.73
N LYS A 216 11.30 3.94 -23.31
CA LYS A 216 12.49 4.13 -24.18
C LYS A 216 12.52 3.16 -25.37
N GLU A 217 11.99 1.96 -25.22
CA GLU A 217 11.92 0.93 -26.25
C GLU A 217 10.81 1.19 -27.29
N HIS A 218 9.71 1.85 -26.90
CA HIS A 218 8.49 1.94 -27.72
C HIS A 218 8.07 3.38 -28.06
N ARG A 219 8.67 4.37 -27.47
CA ARG A 219 8.36 5.80 -27.67
C ARG A 219 9.61 6.62 -27.95
N THR A 220 9.41 7.74 -28.68
CA THR A 220 10.44 8.76 -28.88
C THR A 220 10.27 9.89 -27.87
N GLY A 221 11.40 10.45 -27.41
CA GLY A 221 11.40 11.52 -26.40
C GLY A 221 11.42 10.99 -24.97
N ASP A 222 11.52 11.91 -24.04
CA ASP A 222 11.63 11.60 -22.62
C ASP A 222 10.27 11.13 -22.05
N LEU A 223 10.35 10.30 -21.01
CA LEU A 223 9.17 9.91 -20.23
C LEU A 223 8.56 11.18 -19.58
N PRO A 224 7.25 11.43 -19.73
CA PRO A 224 6.60 12.56 -19.09
C PRO A 224 6.79 12.54 -17.57
N VAL A 225 6.85 13.71 -16.96
CA VAL A 225 6.92 13.85 -15.50
C VAL A 225 5.50 14.10 -14.97
N ARG A 226 5.08 13.34 -13.96
CA ARG A 226 3.78 13.61 -13.30
C ARG A 226 3.73 15.03 -12.76
N GLY A 227 2.55 15.65 -12.81
CA GLY A 227 2.33 17.02 -12.40
C GLY A 227 2.53 18.07 -13.51
N VAL A 228 3.48 17.87 -14.42
CA VAL A 228 3.70 18.78 -15.56
C VAL A 228 2.57 18.66 -16.60
N GLN A 229 2.04 17.46 -16.81
CA GLN A 229 0.93 17.25 -17.75
C GLN A 229 -0.39 17.88 -17.29
N ARG A 230 -0.69 17.92 -15.99
CA ARG A 230 -1.89 18.61 -15.47
C ARG A 230 -1.83 20.10 -15.76
N THR A 231 -0.67 20.73 -15.63
CA THR A 231 -0.48 22.17 -15.92
C THR A 231 -0.67 22.47 -17.42
N ILE A 232 -0.15 21.61 -18.29
CA ILE A 232 -0.30 21.77 -19.75
C ILE A 232 -1.75 21.54 -20.19
N GLN A 233 -2.44 20.52 -19.69
CA GLN A 233 -3.86 20.30 -19.97
C GLN A 233 -4.73 21.42 -19.42
N GLN A 234 -4.51 21.92 -18.22
CA GLN A 234 -5.21 23.08 -17.68
C GLN A 234 -4.98 24.35 -18.50
N GLN A 235 -3.77 24.58 -18.97
CA GLN A 235 -3.46 25.71 -19.87
C GLN A 235 -4.16 25.59 -21.22
N LEU A 236 -4.18 24.40 -21.83
CA LEU A 236 -4.88 24.17 -23.09
C LEU A 236 -6.41 24.36 -22.98
N PHE A 237 -7.03 23.93 -21.88
CA PHE A 237 -8.45 24.15 -21.62
C PHE A 237 -8.78 25.65 -21.37
N HIS A 238 -7.91 26.39 -20.71
CA HIS A 238 -8.09 27.85 -20.51
C HIS A 238 -7.87 28.65 -21.80
N GLU A 239 -7.04 28.23 -22.72
CA GLU A 239 -6.84 28.89 -24.01
C GLU A 239 -8.05 28.68 -24.94
N ASP A 240 -8.77 27.56 -24.89
CA ASP A 240 -9.97 27.30 -25.67
C ASP A 240 -11.17 28.10 -25.16
N GLU A 241 -11.32 28.30 -23.84
CA GLU A 241 -12.40 29.15 -23.31
C GLU A 241 -12.21 30.65 -23.65
N SER A 242 -10.97 31.11 -23.83
CA SER A 242 -10.68 32.49 -24.21
C SER A 242 -10.87 32.80 -25.70
N ARG A 243 -11.08 31.76 -26.54
CA ARG A 243 -11.34 31.91 -27.98
C ARG A 243 -12.80 31.87 -28.36
N ILE A 244 -13.72 31.66 -27.40
CA ILE A 244 -15.20 31.56 -27.60
C ILE A 244 -15.95 32.78 -27.02
N SER A 245 -15.23 33.80 -26.54
CA SER A 245 -15.81 35.06 -26.06
C SER A 245 -15.56 36.22 -27.02
#